data_36322e111d0b78fc71087ccebdd22bdd
#
_entry.id   36322e111d0b78fc71087ccebdd22bdd
#
_cell.length_a   1.000
_cell.length_b   1.000
_cell.length_c   1.000
_cell.angle_alpha   90.00
_cell.angle_beta   90.00
_cell.angle_gamma   90.00
#
_symmetry.space_group_name_H-M   'P 1'
#
loop_
_entity.id
_entity.type
_entity.pdbx_description
1 polymer ?
#
loop_
_entity_poly.entity_id
_entity_poly.type
_entity_poly.pdbx_seq_one_letter_code
_entity_poly.pdbx_strand_id
1 'polypeptide(L)'
;MRLVDGAAAIQGDLPAAATRVVDVPVGAGESQGTGVLRLTALQSVLTNQQRVLASTTGPVITIGGDCAVELGAIPHALASSAESTIAVVWFDAHGDLNSPETSPSHAFHGMVLRTLLGDGPEALVPGSPLSPAQVVLAGTRSLDDDEAAFIDASGIRTVTSTELQQPGSVAEAIAQTGASRVYIHVDLDVLDPAEIDGVGYPEPFGLSVQQLVQAISQIRASYPLVGAGITEFAPSTPEAASDDLPSILRIISALTRPVQRPEEATP
;
A
#
# COMPACT_ATOMS: atom_id res chain seq x y z
N MET A 1 -18.94 1.33 -9.39
CA MET A 1 -18.08 0.68 -8.37
C MET A 1 -17.14 1.75 -7.84
N ARG A 2 -17.27 2.12 -6.58
CA ARG A 2 -16.67 3.34 -6.02
C ARG A 2 -15.13 3.42 -6.13
N LEU A 3 -14.41 2.30 -6.00
CA LEU A 3 -12.94 2.28 -6.12
C LEU A 3 -12.44 2.69 -7.51
N VAL A 4 -13.15 2.31 -8.58
CA VAL A 4 -12.81 2.74 -9.95
C VAL A 4 -13.03 4.24 -10.12
N ASP A 5 -14.13 4.75 -9.53
CA ASP A 5 -14.46 6.18 -9.58
C ASP A 5 -13.44 7.00 -8.79
N GLY A 6 -13.00 6.49 -7.62
CA GLY A 6 -11.96 7.10 -6.81
C GLY A 6 -10.62 7.19 -7.54
N ALA A 7 -10.17 6.09 -8.14
CA ALA A 7 -8.94 6.09 -8.94
C ALA A 7 -9.02 7.06 -10.13
N ALA A 8 -10.19 7.13 -10.81
CA ALA A 8 -10.40 8.06 -11.91
C ALA A 8 -10.42 9.53 -11.45
N ALA A 9 -10.99 9.82 -10.27
CA ALA A 9 -10.98 11.15 -9.69
C ALA A 9 -9.55 11.63 -9.41
N ILE A 10 -8.73 10.79 -8.77
CA ILE A 10 -7.31 11.11 -8.53
C ILE A 10 -6.57 11.32 -9.87
N GLN A 11 -6.80 10.44 -10.85
CA GLN A 11 -6.16 10.54 -12.17
C GLN A 11 -6.40 11.90 -12.83
N GLY A 12 -7.58 12.49 -12.64
CA GLY A 12 -7.94 13.80 -13.21
C GLY A 12 -6.99 14.93 -12.84
N ASP A 13 -6.35 14.84 -11.66
CA ASP A 13 -5.42 15.84 -11.12
C ASP A 13 -3.94 15.49 -11.37
N LEU A 14 -3.65 14.34 -11.99
CA LEU A 14 -2.29 13.90 -12.24
C LEU A 14 -1.75 14.33 -13.63
N PRO A 15 -0.43 14.56 -13.77
CA PRO A 15 0.17 14.89 -15.06
C PRO A 15 -0.02 13.75 -16.07
N ALA A 16 -0.79 13.97 -17.14
CA ALA A 16 -1.11 12.94 -18.15
C ALA A 16 0.16 12.33 -18.80
N ALA A 17 1.23 13.09 -18.95
CA ALA A 17 2.50 12.60 -19.51
C ALA A 17 3.21 11.57 -18.62
N ALA A 18 3.02 11.65 -17.31
CA ALA A 18 3.61 10.75 -16.32
C ALA A 18 2.66 9.62 -15.89
N THR A 19 1.39 9.68 -16.29
CA THR A 19 0.36 8.71 -15.87
C THR A 19 0.17 7.61 -16.92
N ARG A 20 0.01 6.39 -16.44
CA ARG A 20 -0.35 5.22 -17.25
C ARG A 20 -1.56 4.54 -16.60
N VAL A 21 -2.56 4.24 -17.40
CA VAL A 21 -3.78 3.57 -16.94
C VAL A 21 -3.64 2.07 -17.14
N VAL A 22 -4.01 1.30 -16.11
CA VAL A 22 -4.10 -0.15 -16.17
C VAL A 22 -5.54 -0.53 -16.47
N ASP A 23 -5.76 -1.36 -17.51
CA ASP A 23 -7.09 -1.84 -17.86
C ASP A 23 -7.63 -2.77 -16.78
N VAL A 24 -8.83 -2.46 -16.27
CA VAL A 24 -9.56 -3.27 -15.29
C VAL A 24 -10.71 -3.96 -16.01
N PRO A 25 -10.87 -5.30 -15.87
CA PRO A 25 -11.95 -6.03 -16.53
C PRO A 25 -13.32 -5.60 -15.98
N VAL A 26 -14.30 -5.47 -16.88
CA VAL A 26 -15.68 -5.11 -16.49
C VAL A 26 -16.38 -6.24 -15.74
N GLY A 27 -16.02 -7.50 -16.02
CA GLY A 27 -16.60 -8.67 -15.38
C GLY A 27 -16.07 -8.89 -13.96
N ALA A 28 -16.94 -9.36 -13.06
CA ALA A 28 -16.55 -9.64 -11.67
C ALA A 28 -15.54 -10.80 -11.52
N GLY A 29 -15.41 -11.67 -12.53
CA GLY A 29 -14.57 -12.85 -12.47
C GLY A 29 -15.18 -13.97 -11.61
N GLU A 30 -14.43 -15.06 -11.48
CA GLU A 30 -14.81 -16.26 -10.74
C GLU A 30 -13.80 -16.55 -9.64
N SER A 31 -14.24 -17.18 -8.54
CA SER A 31 -13.36 -17.57 -7.41
C SER A 31 -12.64 -18.91 -7.64
N GLN A 32 -13.08 -19.72 -8.59
CA GLN A 32 -12.49 -21.04 -8.92
C GLN A 32 -12.33 -21.99 -7.72
N GLY A 33 -13.16 -21.81 -6.67
CA GLY A 33 -13.11 -22.64 -5.46
C GLY A 33 -11.89 -22.39 -4.56
N THR A 34 -11.18 -21.30 -4.72
CA THR A 34 -9.94 -20.98 -3.97
C THR A 34 -10.19 -20.29 -2.64
N GLY A 35 -11.43 -20.01 -2.27
CA GLY A 35 -11.74 -19.18 -1.10
C GLY A 35 -11.52 -17.69 -1.32
N VAL A 36 -11.13 -17.27 -2.53
CA VAL A 36 -10.91 -15.87 -2.89
C VAL A 36 -11.96 -15.41 -3.89
N LEU A 37 -12.69 -14.36 -3.56
CA LEU A 37 -13.67 -13.77 -4.47
C LEU A 37 -12.98 -13.13 -5.68
N ARG A 38 -13.57 -13.33 -6.85
CA ARG A 38 -13.14 -12.66 -8.10
C ARG A 38 -11.70 -12.96 -8.55
N LEU A 39 -11.14 -14.11 -8.18
CA LEU A 39 -9.74 -14.48 -8.46
C LEU A 39 -9.34 -14.23 -9.91
N THR A 40 -10.16 -14.60 -10.90
CA THR A 40 -9.81 -14.43 -12.32
C THR A 40 -9.75 -12.97 -12.76
N ALA A 41 -10.53 -12.08 -12.13
CA ALA A 41 -10.43 -10.64 -12.35
C ALA A 41 -9.13 -10.09 -11.74
N LEU A 42 -8.76 -10.50 -10.52
CA LEU A 42 -7.50 -10.15 -9.89
C LEU A 42 -6.29 -10.55 -10.74
N GLN A 43 -6.27 -11.79 -11.26
CA GLN A 43 -5.23 -12.27 -12.18
C GLN A 43 -5.13 -11.44 -13.45
N SER A 44 -6.27 -11.01 -14.01
CA SER A 44 -6.31 -10.18 -15.21
C SER A 44 -5.74 -8.78 -14.92
N VAL A 45 -6.12 -8.16 -13.80
CA VAL A 45 -5.58 -6.86 -13.36
C VAL A 45 -4.08 -6.95 -13.11
N LEU A 46 -3.63 -7.97 -12.39
CA LEU A 46 -2.20 -8.22 -12.13
C LEU A 46 -1.41 -8.34 -13.44
N THR A 47 -1.91 -9.12 -14.41
CA THR A 47 -1.28 -9.29 -15.72
C THR A 47 -1.19 -7.97 -16.48
N ASN A 48 -2.25 -7.17 -16.46
CA ASN A 48 -2.28 -5.87 -17.15
C ASN A 48 -1.34 -4.88 -16.46
N GLN A 49 -1.31 -4.85 -15.14
CA GLN A 49 -0.42 -4.00 -14.35
C GLN A 49 1.06 -4.36 -14.61
N GLN A 50 1.42 -5.64 -14.58
CA GLN A 50 2.77 -6.11 -14.86
C GLN A 50 3.25 -5.69 -16.25
N ARG A 51 2.35 -5.73 -17.26
CA ARG A 51 2.67 -5.27 -18.62
C ARG A 51 2.98 -3.77 -18.66
N VAL A 52 2.23 -2.96 -17.93
CA VAL A 52 2.47 -1.51 -17.83
C VAL A 52 3.78 -1.25 -17.09
N LEU A 53 3.98 -1.90 -15.94
CA LEU A 53 5.18 -1.74 -15.11
C LEU A 53 6.46 -2.14 -15.85
N ALA A 54 6.43 -3.18 -16.68
CA ALA A 54 7.58 -3.61 -17.47
C ALA A 54 8.13 -2.53 -18.43
N SER A 55 7.34 -1.51 -18.73
CA SER A 55 7.75 -0.38 -19.57
C SER A 55 8.19 0.86 -18.78
N THR A 56 8.21 0.78 -17.45
CA THR A 56 8.56 1.91 -16.56
C THR A 56 10.00 1.81 -16.08
N THR A 57 10.57 2.95 -15.70
CA THR A 57 11.91 3.02 -15.09
C THR A 57 11.87 3.95 -13.87
N GLY A 58 12.62 3.58 -12.83
CA GLY A 58 12.64 4.35 -11.57
C GLY A 58 11.42 4.08 -10.67
N PRO A 59 11.28 4.85 -9.59
CA PRO A 59 10.17 4.69 -8.66
C PRO A 59 8.81 4.95 -9.30
N VAL A 60 7.86 4.04 -9.07
CA VAL A 60 6.47 4.14 -9.54
C VAL A 60 5.56 4.39 -8.35
N ILE A 61 4.61 5.30 -8.51
CA ILE A 61 3.49 5.45 -7.57
C ILE A 61 2.28 4.77 -8.20
N THR A 62 1.86 3.67 -7.61
CA THR A 62 0.66 2.96 -8.02
C THR A 62 -0.54 3.55 -7.29
N ILE A 63 -1.54 3.99 -8.04
CA ILE A 63 -2.79 4.50 -7.47
C ILE A 63 -3.88 3.54 -7.91
N GLY A 64 -4.45 2.89 -6.95
CA GLY A 64 -5.29 1.77 -7.25
C GLY A 64 -6.73 1.89 -6.81
N GLY A 65 -7.41 0.79 -6.99
CA GLY A 65 -8.63 0.43 -6.33
C GLY A 65 -8.31 -0.03 -4.92
N ASP A 66 -8.33 -1.34 -4.70
CA ASP A 66 -8.00 -1.96 -3.42
C ASP A 66 -6.51 -2.31 -3.31
N CYS A 67 -6.10 -2.82 -2.14
CA CYS A 67 -4.72 -3.20 -1.83
C CYS A 67 -4.12 -4.25 -2.77
N ALA A 68 -4.94 -5.01 -3.55
CA ALA A 68 -4.47 -6.02 -4.49
C ALA A 68 -3.52 -5.47 -5.58
N VAL A 69 -3.53 -4.17 -5.86
CA VAL A 69 -2.60 -3.54 -6.80
C VAL A 69 -1.14 -3.68 -6.37
N GLU A 70 -0.89 -3.94 -5.10
CA GLU A 70 0.46 -4.14 -4.55
C GLU A 70 1.10 -5.46 -4.99
N LEU A 71 0.30 -6.44 -5.43
CA LEU A 71 0.82 -7.70 -5.99
C LEU A 71 1.71 -7.51 -7.23
N GLY A 72 1.47 -6.46 -8.00
CA GLY A 72 2.33 -6.09 -9.12
C GLY A 72 3.37 -5.04 -8.75
N ALA A 73 2.99 -4.06 -7.95
CA ALA A 73 3.81 -2.88 -7.65
C ALA A 73 5.02 -3.21 -6.77
N ILE A 74 4.84 -3.93 -5.67
CA ILE A 74 5.93 -4.29 -4.75
C ILE A 74 6.95 -5.22 -5.42
N PRO A 75 6.57 -6.35 -6.05
CA PRO A 75 7.55 -7.20 -6.74
C PRO A 75 8.31 -6.47 -7.84
N HIS A 76 7.68 -5.55 -8.58
CA HIS A 76 8.36 -4.72 -9.57
C HIS A 76 9.41 -3.80 -8.93
N ALA A 77 9.07 -3.13 -7.83
CA ALA A 77 9.99 -2.26 -7.10
C ALA A 77 11.19 -3.03 -6.53
N LEU A 78 10.95 -4.22 -5.97
CA LEU A 78 12.00 -5.11 -5.46
C LEU A 78 12.94 -5.56 -6.58
N ALA A 79 12.40 -6.02 -7.71
CA ALA A 79 13.19 -6.46 -8.86
C ALA A 79 14.03 -5.32 -9.45
N SER A 80 13.50 -4.10 -9.48
CA SER A 80 14.19 -2.91 -9.99
C SER A 80 15.29 -2.40 -9.04
N SER A 81 15.39 -2.94 -7.83
CA SER A 81 16.32 -2.53 -6.78
C SER A 81 17.04 -3.71 -6.13
N ALA A 82 17.29 -4.78 -6.89
CA ALA A 82 17.76 -6.08 -6.41
C ALA A 82 19.08 -6.05 -5.61
N GLU A 83 19.90 -5.02 -5.78
CA GLU A 83 21.16 -4.83 -5.02
C GLU A 83 20.95 -4.16 -3.65
N SER A 84 19.70 -3.80 -3.30
CA SER A 84 19.36 -3.07 -2.08
C SER A 84 18.49 -3.91 -1.16
N THR A 85 18.69 -3.74 0.15
CA THR A 85 17.71 -4.21 1.14
C THR A 85 16.57 -3.21 1.22
N ILE A 86 15.33 -3.70 1.07
CA ILE A 86 14.13 -2.85 1.02
C ILE A 86 13.21 -3.18 2.18
N ALA A 87 12.78 -2.17 2.93
CA ALA A 87 11.65 -2.30 3.85
C ALA A 87 10.36 -1.88 3.15
N VAL A 88 9.28 -2.59 3.43
CA VAL A 88 7.92 -2.24 3.05
C VAL A 88 7.23 -1.65 4.27
N VAL A 89 6.88 -0.37 4.21
CA VAL A 89 6.08 0.30 5.24
C VAL A 89 4.63 0.25 4.79
N TRP A 90 3.79 -0.41 5.57
CA TRP A 90 2.38 -0.62 5.30
C TRP A 90 1.56 0.29 6.21
N PHE A 91 1.18 1.48 5.72
CA PHE A 91 0.26 2.38 6.41
C PHE A 91 -1.16 1.94 6.13
N ASP A 92 -1.82 1.41 7.15
CA ASP A 92 -3.14 0.81 7.02
C ASP A 92 -3.80 0.69 8.42
N ALA A 93 -5.11 0.82 8.49
CA ALA A 93 -5.87 0.49 9.70
C ALA A 93 -5.92 -1.02 9.95
N HIS A 94 -5.83 -1.83 8.89
CA HIS A 94 -5.94 -3.29 8.89
C HIS A 94 -4.58 -3.96 8.76
N GLY A 95 -4.56 -5.29 8.83
CA GLY A 95 -3.34 -6.08 8.68
C GLY A 95 -3.08 -6.54 7.26
N ASP A 96 -4.14 -6.77 6.49
CA ASP A 96 -4.13 -7.44 5.19
C ASP A 96 -3.43 -8.81 5.22
N LEU A 97 -3.52 -9.45 6.39
CA LEU A 97 -2.81 -10.69 6.74
C LEU A 97 -3.72 -11.91 6.87
N ASN A 98 -4.97 -11.82 6.44
CA ASN A 98 -5.83 -12.98 6.32
C ASN A 98 -5.36 -13.93 5.22
N SER A 99 -5.64 -15.21 5.37
CA SER A 99 -5.56 -16.23 4.31
C SER A 99 -6.95 -16.53 3.73
N PRO A 100 -7.06 -17.29 2.64
CA PRO A 100 -8.36 -17.73 2.15
C PRO A 100 -9.19 -18.52 3.18
N GLU A 101 -8.52 -19.18 4.13
CA GLU A 101 -9.13 -19.98 5.20
C GLU A 101 -9.57 -19.14 6.39
N THR A 102 -8.85 -18.03 6.70
CA THR A 102 -9.12 -17.19 7.87
C THR A 102 -10.01 -16.00 7.56
N SER A 103 -10.05 -15.55 6.29
CA SER A 103 -10.80 -14.37 5.89
C SER A 103 -12.32 -14.56 6.04
N PRO A 104 -13.00 -13.76 6.85
CA PRO A 104 -14.45 -13.87 7.00
C PRO A 104 -15.21 -13.35 5.78
N SER A 105 -14.64 -12.43 5.02
CA SER A 105 -15.24 -11.81 3.84
C SER A 105 -14.91 -12.52 2.53
N HIS A 106 -13.83 -13.31 2.49
CA HIS A 106 -13.20 -13.84 1.27
C HIS A 106 -12.81 -12.77 0.24
N ALA A 107 -12.83 -11.49 0.62
CA ALA A 107 -12.36 -10.39 -0.21
C ALA A 107 -10.84 -10.29 -0.15
N PHE A 108 -10.22 -10.20 -1.32
CA PHE A 108 -8.77 -10.35 -1.43
C PHE A 108 -7.98 -9.18 -0.85
N HIS A 109 -8.55 -7.98 -0.76
CA HIS A 109 -7.86 -6.82 -0.18
C HIS A 109 -7.31 -7.13 1.22
N GLY A 110 -8.07 -7.81 2.09
CA GLY A 110 -7.60 -8.22 3.42
C GLY A 110 -6.62 -9.41 3.44
N MET A 111 -6.13 -9.89 2.28
CA MET A 111 -5.19 -11.02 2.16
C MET A 111 -3.88 -10.61 1.46
N VAL A 112 -3.75 -9.37 1.04
CA VAL A 112 -2.70 -8.93 0.10
C VAL A 112 -1.32 -9.06 0.71
N LEU A 113 -1.11 -8.54 1.91
CA LEU A 113 0.19 -8.59 2.57
C LEU A 113 0.59 -10.02 2.91
N ARG A 114 -0.37 -10.87 3.35
CA ARG A 114 -0.14 -12.30 3.57
C ARG A 114 0.33 -13.00 2.29
N THR A 115 -0.32 -12.71 1.17
CA THR A 115 0.04 -13.26 -0.14
C THR A 115 1.42 -12.79 -0.59
N LEU A 116 1.77 -11.53 -0.39
CA LEU A 116 3.11 -10.99 -0.65
C LEU A 116 4.20 -11.65 0.19
N LEU A 117 3.86 -12.12 1.39
CA LEU A 117 4.75 -12.91 2.27
C LEU A 117 4.85 -14.39 1.86
N GLY A 118 4.15 -14.82 0.81
CA GLY A 118 4.24 -16.16 0.26
C GLY A 118 3.17 -17.15 0.77
N ASP A 119 2.25 -16.68 1.60
CA ASP A 119 1.19 -17.50 2.18
C ASP A 119 -0.18 -16.98 1.72
N GLY A 120 -0.61 -17.46 0.55
CA GLY A 120 -1.85 -17.05 -0.12
C GLY A 120 -2.20 -17.95 -1.28
N PRO A 121 -3.18 -17.56 -2.12
CA PRO A 121 -3.55 -18.31 -3.30
C PRO A 121 -2.37 -18.48 -4.24
N GLU A 122 -2.00 -19.72 -4.58
CA GLU A 122 -0.83 -20.04 -5.42
C GLU A 122 -0.75 -19.19 -6.69
N ALA A 123 -1.89 -18.91 -7.30
CA ALA A 123 -1.98 -18.14 -8.54
C ALA A 123 -1.65 -16.63 -8.38
N LEU A 124 -1.55 -16.13 -7.15
CA LEU A 124 -1.27 -14.72 -6.83
C LEU A 124 0.02 -14.52 -6.02
N VAL A 125 0.58 -15.59 -5.46
CA VAL A 125 1.84 -15.52 -4.71
C VAL A 125 2.98 -15.10 -5.65
N PRO A 126 3.79 -14.06 -5.30
CA PRO A 126 4.91 -13.64 -6.13
C PRO A 126 6.02 -14.67 -6.15
N GLY A 127 6.76 -14.75 -7.27
CA GLY A 127 7.89 -15.67 -7.41
C GLY A 127 9.06 -15.42 -6.44
N SER A 128 9.09 -14.23 -5.82
CA SER A 128 10.04 -13.85 -4.76
C SER A 128 9.26 -13.15 -3.65
N PRO A 129 8.75 -13.90 -2.67
CA PRO A 129 7.98 -13.34 -1.57
C PRO A 129 8.81 -12.41 -0.68
N LEU A 130 8.13 -11.49 0.01
CA LEU A 130 8.71 -10.70 1.09
C LEU A 130 9.06 -11.59 2.30
N SER A 131 10.06 -11.19 3.06
CA SER A 131 10.27 -11.71 4.40
C SER A 131 9.48 -10.86 5.42
N PRO A 132 8.87 -11.45 6.46
CA PRO A 132 8.27 -10.70 7.55
C PRO A 132 9.21 -9.64 8.16
N ALA A 133 10.51 -9.93 8.20
CA ALA A 133 11.53 -9.01 8.70
C ALA A 133 11.66 -7.71 7.88
N GLN A 134 11.17 -7.68 6.63
CA GLN A 134 11.18 -6.50 5.77
C GLN A 134 9.97 -5.60 5.96
N VAL A 135 8.93 -6.06 6.68
CA VAL A 135 7.65 -5.36 6.81
C VAL A 135 7.59 -4.56 8.10
N VAL A 136 7.03 -3.36 8.01
CA VAL A 136 6.65 -2.50 9.14
C VAL A 136 5.19 -2.11 8.95
N LEU A 137 4.31 -2.63 9.79
CA LEU A 137 2.91 -2.21 9.88
C LEU A 137 2.85 -0.87 10.63
N ALA A 138 2.14 0.11 10.10
CA ALA A 138 2.10 1.46 10.64
C ALA A 138 0.66 1.99 10.71
N GLY A 139 0.14 2.20 11.91
CA GLY A 139 -1.22 2.70 12.14
C GLY A 139 -2.28 1.61 12.27
N THR A 140 -1.89 0.34 12.18
CA THR A 140 -2.79 -0.81 12.27
C THR A 140 -3.46 -0.87 13.64
N ARG A 141 -4.80 -1.01 13.64
CA ARG A 141 -5.65 -0.93 14.82
C ARG A 141 -6.92 -1.78 14.77
N SER A 142 -7.24 -2.31 13.60
CA SER A 142 -8.35 -3.23 13.35
C SER A 142 -7.78 -4.53 12.80
N LEU A 143 -7.66 -5.54 13.65
CA LEU A 143 -7.09 -6.85 13.31
C LEU A 143 -8.09 -7.94 13.67
N ASP A 144 -8.22 -8.91 12.80
CA ASP A 144 -8.84 -10.20 13.15
C ASP A 144 -7.91 -11.01 14.08
N ASP A 145 -8.46 -11.94 14.85
CA ASP A 145 -7.68 -12.78 15.79
C ASP A 145 -6.55 -13.56 15.07
N ASP A 146 -6.82 -14.06 13.87
CA ASP A 146 -5.84 -14.81 13.06
C ASP A 146 -4.73 -13.90 12.53
N GLU A 147 -5.03 -12.64 12.18
CA GLU A 147 -4.03 -11.65 11.78
C GLU A 147 -3.11 -11.28 12.94
N ALA A 148 -3.68 -11.04 14.12
CA ALA A 148 -2.91 -10.77 15.34
C ALA A 148 -1.99 -11.95 15.68
N ALA A 149 -2.50 -13.18 15.61
CA ALA A 149 -1.70 -14.39 15.83
C ALA A 149 -0.57 -14.55 14.80
N PHE A 150 -0.83 -14.16 13.53
CA PHE A 150 0.20 -14.21 12.48
C PHE A 150 1.29 -13.16 12.72
N ILE A 151 0.95 -11.95 13.12
CA ILE A 151 1.92 -10.90 13.47
C ILE A 151 2.84 -11.38 14.60
N ASP A 152 2.25 -11.92 15.67
CA ASP A 152 3.00 -12.44 16.81
C ASP A 152 3.94 -13.59 16.41
N ALA A 153 3.45 -14.54 15.61
CA ALA A 153 4.23 -15.69 15.19
C ALA A 153 5.34 -15.36 14.19
N SER A 154 5.11 -14.40 13.30
CA SER A 154 6.07 -14.00 12.25
C SER A 154 7.07 -12.95 12.72
N GLY A 155 6.77 -12.24 13.81
CA GLY A 155 7.59 -11.15 14.32
C GLY A 155 7.59 -9.90 13.43
N ILE A 156 6.52 -9.66 12.67
CA ILE A 156 6.34 -8.43 11.90
C ILE A 156 6.35 -7.23 12.86
N ARG A 157 7.09 -6.19 12.49
CA ARG A 157 7.15 -4.96 13.30
C ARG A 157 5.90 -4.14 13.16
N THR A 158 5.41 -3.64 14.28
CA THR A 158 4.23 -2.77 14.31
C THR A 158 4.59 -1.42 14.94
N VAL A 159 4.02 -0.34 14.38
CA VAL A 159 4.06 1.01 14.94
C VAL A 159 2.61 1.48 15.04
N THR A 160 2.10 1.58 16.24
CA THR A 160 0.69 1.95 16.51
C THR A 160 0.41 3.40 16.12
N SER A 161 -0.88 3.76 15.93
CA SER A 161 -1.30 5.15 15.68
C SER A 161 -0.83 6.12 16.78
N THR A 162 -0.72 5.67 18.02
CA THR A 162 -0.19 6.47 19.14
C THR A 162 1.32 6.69 19.03
N GLU A 163 2.08 5.66 18.66
CA GLU A 163 3.53 5.77 18.46
C GLU A 163 3.88 6.61 17.24
N LEU A 164 3.04 6.60 16.21
CA LEU A 164 3.18 7.46 15.02
C LEU A 164 3.08 8.96 15.32
N GLN A 165 2.52 9.35 16.47
CA GLN A 165 2.55 10.74 16.95
C GLN A 165 3.94 11.15 17.41
N GLN A 166 4.84 10.20 17.68
CA GLN A 166 6.22 10.49 18.06
C GLN A 166 7.09 10.58 16.78
N PRO A 167 7.75 11.72 16.53
CA PRO A 167 8.62 11.86 15.38
C PRO A 167 9.73 10.80 15.37
N GLY A 168 9.87 10.10 14.26
CA GLY A 168 10.94 9.12 14.06
C GLY A 168 10.58 7.66 14.37
N SER A 169 9.43 7.37 14.99
CA SER A 169 9.03 6.01 15.35
C SER A 169 9.09 5.01 14.19
N VAL A 170 8.57 5.39 13.00
CA VAL A 170 8.65 4.53 11.81
C VAL A 170 10.09 4.41 11.29
N ALA A 171 10.87 5.50 11.35
CA ALA A 171 12.26 5.45 10.91
C ALA A 171 13.11 4.51 11.80
N GLU A 172 12.84 4.45 13.09
CA GLU A 172 13.46 3.48 14.02
C GLU A 172 13.04 2.04 13.68
N ALA A 173 11.76 1.81 13.41
CA ALA A 173 11.28 0.49 13.00
C ALA A 173 11.92 0.05 11.66
N ILE A 174 12.05 0.96 10.69
CA ILE A 174 12.76 0.70 9.42
C ILE A 174 14.23 0.38 9.69
N ALA A 175 14.92 1.14 10.54
CA ALA A 175 16.33 0.88 10.86
C ALA A 175 16.57 -0.54 11.39
N GLN A 176 15.63 -1.09 12.17
CA GLN A 176 15.69 -2.45 12.68
C GLN A 176 15.54 -3.53 11.59
N THR A 177 15.01 -3.19 10.40
CA THR A 177 14.95 -4.13 9.26
C THR A 177 16.32 -4.28 8.57
N GLY A 178 17.26 -3.37 8.80
CA GLY A 178 18.51 -3.26 8.07
C GLY A 178 18.35 -2.78 6.62
N ALA A 179 17.19 -2.21 6.29
CA ALA A 179 16.91 -1.72 4.94
C ALA A 179 17.69 -0.45 4.62
N SER A 180 18.13 -0.35 3.37
CA SER A 180 18.77 0.84 2.80
C SER A 180 17.80 1.69 1.97
N ARG A 181 16.65 1.13 1.59
CA ARG A 181 15.59 1.76 0.79
C ARG A 181 14.23 1.37 1.30
N VAL A 182 13.19 2.08 0.86
CA VAL A 182 11.81 1.82 1.28
C VAL A 182 10.83 1.77 0.12
N TYR A 183 9.83 0.91 0.25
CA TYR A 183 8.55 0.99 -0.43
C TYR A 183 7.50 1.46 0.57
N ILE A 184 6.60 2.35 0.19
CA ILE A 184 5.56 2.88 1.07
C ILE A 184 4.18 2.54 0.49
N HIS A 185 3.43 1.71 1.17
CA HIS A 185 2.01 1.49 0.94
C HIS A 185 1.20 2.43 1.83
N VAL A 186 0.16 3.02 1.29
CA VAL A 186 -0.80 3.86 2.00
C VAL A 186 -2.21 3.39 1.63
N ASP A 187 -2.83 2.62 2.51
CA ASP A 187 -4.28 2.53 2.53
C ASP A 187 -4.84 3.81 3.15
N LEU A 188 -5.81 4.43 2.48
CA LEU A 188 -6.36 5.71 2.94
C LEU A 188 -7.16 5.58 4.23
N ASP A 189 -7.58 4.38 4.60
CA ASP A 189 -8.26 4.14 5.88
C ASP A 189 -7.34 4.16 7.10
N VAL A 190 -6.01 4.26 6.90
CA VAL A 190 -5.07 4.60 7.97
C VAL A 190 -5.41 5.96 8.60
N LEU A 191 -6.02 6.86 7.81
CA LEU A 191 -6.51 8.14 8.28
C LEU A 191 -7.72 7.97 9.21
N ASP A 192 -7.90 8.94 10.10
CA ASP A 192 -9.11 9.02 10.90
C ASP A 192 -10.32 9.37 10.01
N PRO A 193 -11.52 8.79 10.22
CA PRO A 193 -12.73 9.14 9.46
C PRO A 193 -13.12 10.62 9.51
N ALA A 194 -12.59 11.41 10.46
CA ALA A 194 -12.75 12.85 10.49
C ALA A 194 -11.88 13.60 9.45
N GLU A 195 -10.89 12.93 8.86
CA GLU A 195 -9.92 13.49 7.90
C GLU A 195 -10.24 13.10 6.44
N ILE A 196 -10.95 11.98 6.24
CA ILE A 196 -11.34 11.44 4.94
C ILE A 196 -12.67 10.68 5.06
N ASP A 197 -13.58 10.89 4.14
CA ASP A 197 -14.90 10.21 4.11
C ASP A 197 -14.95 9.10 3.04
N GLY A 198 -14.18 9.24 1.98
CA GLY A 198 -14.20 8.38 0.80
C GLY A 198 -13.42 7.09 0.96
N VAL A 199 -13.60 6.32 2.04
CA VAL A 199 -12.99 5.00 2.24
C VAL A 199 -14.07 3.93 2.46
N GLY A 200 -13.73 2.67 2.13
CA GLY A 200 -14.67 1.55 2.22
C GLY A 200 -14.86 1.01 3.63
N TYR A 201 -13.80 1.03 4.42
CA TYR A 201 -13.71 0.43 5.76
C TYR A 201 -13.12 1.43 6.76
N PRO A 202 -13.88 2.50 7.10
CA PRO A 202 -13.36 3.54 7.98
C PRO A 202 -13.19 3.03 9.43
N GLU A 203 -12.03 3.23 10.00
CA GLU A 203 -11.72 2.87 11.38
C GLU A 203 -11.38 4.11 12.21
N PRO A 204 -11.96 4.30 13.41
CA PRO A 204 -11.68 5.46 14.25
C PRO A 204 -10.28 5.44 14.86
N PHE A 205 -9.84 6.58 15.37
CA PHE A 205 -8.55 6.78 16.03
C PHE A 205 -7.34 6.62 15.08
N GLY A 206 -7.54 6.97 13.81
CA GLY A 206 -6.52 7.00 12.77
C GLY A 206 -5.61 8.20 12.86
N LEU A 207 -4.82 8.37 11.81
CA LEU A 207 -3.92 9.52 11.66
C LEU A 207 -4.67 10.72 11.08
N SER A 208 -4.22 11.92 11.43
CA SER A 208 -4.52 13.08 10.59
C SER A 208 -3.69 13.04 9.30
N VAL A 209 -4.18 13.70 8.25
CA VAL A 209 -3.42 13.89 7.01
C VAL A 209 -2.05 14.53 7.28
N GLN A 210 -1.99 15.45 8.23
CA GLN A 210 -0.73 16.10 8.62
C GLN A 210 0.27 15.11 9.22
N GLN A 211 -0.17 14.24 10.10
CA GLN A 211 0.68 13.21 10.73
C GLN A 211 1.22 12.22 9.70
N LEU A 212 0.37 11.73 8.79
CA LEU A 212 0.78 10.83 7.72
C LEU A 212 1.81 11.49 6.78
N VAL A 213 1.54 12.71 6.31
CA VAL A 213 2.46 13.49 5.47
C VAL A 213 3.80 13.73 6.17
N GLN A 214 3.78 13.99 7.48
CA GLN A 214 4.99 14.17 8.27
C GLN A 214 5.78 12.86 8.39
N ALA A 215 5.13 11.74 8.68
CA ALA A 215 5.77 10.42 8.75
C ALA A 215 6.42 10.03 7.40
N ILE A 216 5.69 10.17 6.28
CA ILE A 216 6.23 9.94 4.93
C ILE A 216 7.45 10.83 4.66
N SER A 217 7.37 12.11 5.01
CA SER A 217 8.46 13.06 4.78
C SER A 217 9.72 12.69 5.58
N GLN A 218 9.56 12.25 6.83
CA GLN A 218 10.66 11.80 7.69
C GLN A 218 11.31 10.52 7.15
N ILE A 219 10.51 9.54 6.72
CA ILE A 219 11.01 8.31 6.10
C ILE A 219 11.84 8.67 4.86
N ARG A 220 11.30 9.50 3.98
CA ARG A 220 11.96 9.87 2.73
C ARG A 220 13.21 10.73 2.91
N ALA A 221 13.31 11.46 4.01
CA ALA A 221 14.55 12.19 4.35
C ALA A 221 15.70 11.23 4.65
N SER A 222 15.39 10.05 5.22
CA SER A 222 16.39 9.05 5.64
C SER A 222 16.60 7.96 4.61
N TYR A 223 15.55 7.56 3.87
CA TYR A 223 15.57 6.41 2.97
C TYR A 223 15.14 6.78 1.54
N PRO A 224 15.89 6.34 0.49
CA PRO A 224 15.42 6.41 -0.89
C PRO A 224 14.13 5.61 -1.08
N LEU A 225 13.15 6.22 -1.73
CA LEU A 225 11.91 5.56 -2.13
C LEU A 225 12.15 4.74 -3.40
N VAL A 226 11.73 3.48 -3.41
CA VAL A 226 11.76 2.60 -4.60
C VAL A 226 10.41 2.52 -5.32
N GLY A 227 9.34 2.86 -4.64
CA GLY A 227 7.97 2.91 -5.14
C GLY A 227 6.99 3.17 -4.01
N ALA A 228 5.74 3.44 -4.35
CA ALA A 228 4.66 3.55 -3.37
C ALA A 228 3.32 3.13 -3.96
N GLY A 229 2.35 2.81 -3.08
CA GLY A 229 0.95 2.61 -3.41
C GLY A 229 0.05 3.54 -2.63
N ILE A 230 -1.11 3.90 -3.22
CA ILE A 230 -2.23 4.57 -2.55
C ILE A 230 -3.49 3.84 -2.94
N THR A 231 -4.25 3.36 -1.97
CA THR A 231 -5.39 2.44 -2.16
C THR A 231 -6.63 2.87 -1.38
N GLU A 232 -7.73 2.20 -1.65
CA GLU A 232 -9.02 2.24 -0.96
C GLU A 232 -9.76 3.59 -1.05
N PHE A 233 -9.45 4.46 -2.02
CA PHE A 233 -10.29 5.62 -2.29
C PHE A 233 -11.59 5.21 -2.95
N ALA A 234 -12.69 5.28 -2.22
CA ALA A 234 -14.03 4.80 -2.59
C ALA A 234 -15.12 5.85 -2.33
N PRO A 235 -15.06 7.05 -2.92
CA PRO A 235 -16.00 8.13 -2.66
C PRO A 235 -17.43 7.73 -3.00
N SER A 236 -18.41 8.24 -2.26
CA SER A 236 -19.82 7.93 -2.46
C SER A 236 -20.39 8.56 -3.73
N THR A 237 -19.90 9.74 -4.10
CA THR A 237 -20.26 10.51 -5.29
C THR A 237 -19.06 11.25 -5.85
N PRO A 238 -19.08 11.77 -7.09
CA PRO A 238 -18.03 12.64 -7.63
C PRO A 238 -17.82 13.92 -6.82
N GLU A 239 -18.88 14.47 -6.24
CA GLU A 239 -18.80 15.66 -5.38
C GLU A 239 -18.04 15.33 -4.09
N ALA A 240 -18.38 14.22 -3.42
CA ALA A 240 -17.66 13.74 -2.24
C ALA A 240 -16.19 13.46 -2.54
N ALA A 241 -15.87 12.94 -3.75
CA ALA A 241 -14.48 12.79 -4.16
C ALA A 241 -13.70 14.13 -4.11
N SER A 242 -14.33 15.21 -4.55
CA SER A 242 -13.70 16.54 -4.58
C SER A 242 -13.33 17.07 -3.20
N ASP A 243 -14.03 16.65 -2.15
CA ASP A 243 -13.76 17.08 -0.78
C ASP A 243 -12.48 16.40 -0.24
N ASP A 244 -12.21 15.15 -0.63
CA ASP A 244 -11.07 14.35 -0.16
C ASP A 244 -9.80 14.53 -1.02
N LEU A 245 -9.93 14.89 -2.31
CA LEU A 245 -8.81 15.02 -3.24
C LEU A 245 -7.66 15.92 -2.71
N PRO A 246 -7.91 17.07 -2.06
CA PRO A 246 -6.81 17.89 -1.49
C PRO A 246 -5.96 17.13 -0.48
N SER A 247 -6.55 16.26 0.34
CA SER A 247 -5.84 15.41 1.30
C SER A 247 -4.98 14.36 0.60
N ILE A 248 -5.55 13.68 -0.40
CA ILE A 248 -4.85 12.66 -1.20
C ILE A 248 -3.69 13.29 -1.98
N LEU A 249 -3.88 14.45 -2.60
CA LEU A 249 -2.83 15.15 -3.33
C LEU A 249 -1.68 15.62 -2.42
N ARG A 250 -1.95 15.94 -1.16
CA ARG A 250 -0.90 16.21 -0.16
C ARG A 250 -0.06 14.97 0.14
N ILE A 251 -0.69 13.80 0.23
CA ILE A 251 0.00 12.52 0.42
C ILE A 251 0.86 12.19 -0.81
N ILE A 252 0.30 12.31 -2.03
CA ILE A 252 1.04 12.14 -3.29
C ILE A 252 2.24 13.10 -3.35
N SER A 253 2.03 14.36 -2.97
CA SER A 253 3.11 15.34 -2.92
C SER A 253 4.21 14.94 -1.93
N ALA A 254 3.86 14.39 -0.77
CA ALA A 254 4.84 13.90 0.20
C ALA A 254 5.64 12.71 -0.35
N LEU A 255 5.01 11.83 -1.14
CA LEU A 255 5.67 10.69 -1.79
C LEU A 255 6.55 11.09 -2.98
N THR A 256 6.26 12.18 -3.69
CA THR A 256 6.91 12.53 -4.97
C THR A 256 7.87 13.71 -4.89
N ARG A 257 7.71 14.61 -3.89
CA ARG A 257 8.56 15.80 -3.77
C ARG A 257 10.04 15.45 -3.71
N PRO A 258 10.92 16.12 -4.47
CA PRO A 258 12.36 15.93 -4.34
C PRO A 258 12.84 16.16 -2.91
N VAL A 259 13.64 15.24 -2.38
CA VAL A 259 14.25 15.36 -1.06
C VAL A 259 15.72 15.73 -1.27
N GLN A 260 16.15 16.86 -0.71
CA GLN A 260 17.57 17.20 -0.61
C GLN A 260 18.17 16.29 0.47
N ARG A 261 19.01 15.35 0.08
CA ARG A 261 19.87 14.60 1.01
C ARG A 261 21.20 15.33 1.10
N PRO A 262 21.83 15.38 2.29
CA PRO A 262 23.23 15.78 2.36
C PRO A 262 23.99 14.88 1.38
N GLU A 263 24.77 15.47 0.47
CA GLU A 263 25.68 14.72 -0.37
C GLU A 263 26.53 13.86 0.57
N GLU A 264 26.59 12.54 0.30
CA GLU A 264 27.58 11.68 0.94
C GLU A 264 28.91 12.34 0.67
N ALA A 265 29.57 12.85 1.72
CA ALA A 265 30.90 13.39 1.62
C ALA A 265 31.79 12.27 1.04
N THR A 266 32.11 12.40 -0.24
CA THR A 266 33.06 11.49 -0.91
C THR A 266 34.36 11.56 -0.11
N PRO A 267 34.91 10.41 0.33
CA PRO A 267 36.13 10.37 1.13
C PRO A 267 37.36 10.87 0.35
#